data_37cc7774f02094d48501d39929ac3293
#
_entry.id   37cc7774f02094d48501d39929ac3293
#
_cell.length_a   1.000
_cell.length_b   1.000
_cell.length_c   1.000
_cell.angle_alpha   90.00
_cell.angle_beta   90.00
_cell.angle_gamma   90.00
#
_symmetry.space_group_name_H-M   'P 1'
#
loop_
_entity.id
_entity.type
_entity.pdbx_description
1 polymer ?
#
loop_
_entity_poly.entity_id
_entity_poly.type
_entity_poly.pdbx_seq_one_letter_code
_entity_poly.pdbx_strand_id
1 'polypeptide(L)'
;MHKAIIFSILSLLSLSALAQSGNTPAENAKKENSFKFFNTKKHPEYFSDCASVTMADGSTKAIADVKIGENVKTCRNGKSVVTQVKQVAVYDSPSSSLTAVYLRPAYESVADKSKLTPALLLEATPHHLVQTNKGRKRMKELSKNDILYHFEPETGVVSTWKVGVIQANARKVSKAYNLETEEGTYLVGNMIMAQ
;
A
#
# COMPACT_ATOMS: atom_id res chain seq x y z
N MET A 1 48.28 -3.66 -43.39
CA MET A 1 49.53 -3.70 -42.61
C MET A 1 49.17 -4.01 -41.17
N HIS A 2 49.40 -5.20 -40.76
CA HIS A 2 50.27 -5.73 -39.67
C HIS A 2 49.86 -5.21 -38.28
N LYS A 3 49.64 -5.99 -37.24
CA LYS A 3 50.10 -7.33 -36.83
C LYS A 3 49.19 -7.85 -35.69
N ALA A 4 48.92 -9.13 -35.73
CA ALA A 4 48.44 -9.94 -34.60
C ALA A 4 49.59 -10.17 -33.61
N ILE A 5 49.26 -10.29 -32.30
CA ILE A 5 50.11 -10.98 -31.33
C ILE A 5 49.21 -11.89 -30.50
N ILE A 6 49.42 -13.19 -30.68
CA ILE A 6 48.93 -14.31 -29.91
C ILE A 6 49.97 -14.54 -28.78
N PHE A 7 49.53 -14.70 -27.53
CA PHE A 7 50.31 -15.42 -26.52
C PHE A 7 49.44 -16.46 -25.84
N SER A 8 49.76 -17.69 -26.14
CA SER A 8 49.33 -18.91 -25.49
C SER A 8 50.40 -19.29 -24.46
N ILE A 9 50.06 -19.62 -23.27
CA ILE A 9 50.86 -20.45 -22.37
C ILE A 9 49.98 -21.41 -21.64
N LEU A 10 50.35 -22.62 -21.74
CA LEU A 10 49.82 -23.94 -21.39
C LEU A 10 50.34 -24.36 -19.99
N SER A 11 49.65 -25.34 -19.41
CA SER A 11 50.06 -26.34 -18.39
C SER A 11 49.89 -25.96 -16.94
N LEU A 12 49.53 -26.80 -16.00
CA LEU A 12 49.60 -28.26 -15.87
C LEU A 12 48.56 -28.80 -14.89
N LEU A 13 48.16 -30.02 -15.10
CA LEU A 13 47.36 -30.91 -14.25
C LEU A 13 47.96 -31.15 -12.85
N SER A 14 47.08 -31.32 -11.87
CA SER A 14 47.25 -32.42 -10.90
C SER A 14 45.89 -32.97 -10.46
N LEU A 15 45.72 -34.23 -10.73
CA LEU A 15 44.65 -35.15 -10.39
C LEU A 15 44.85 -35.62 -8.94
N SER A 16 43.81 -35.64 -8.14
CA SER A 16 43.66 -36.65 -7.08
C SER A 16 42.18 -36.83 -6.78
N ALA A 17 41.73 -38.00 -7.17
CA ALA A 17 40.44 -38.59 -6.79
C ALA A 17 40.45 -39.06 -5.35
N LEU A 18 39.33 -38.95 -4.67
CA LEU A 18 38.80 -39.99 -3.80
C LEU A 18 37.31 -39.79 -3.55
N ALA A 19 36.57 -40.82 -3.84
CA ALA A 19 35.15 -40.97 -3.68
C ALA A 19 34.76 -41.04 -2.20
N GLN A 20 33.57 -40.51 -1.89
CA GLN A 20 32.63 -41.25 -1.01
C GLN A 20 31.19 -40.73 -1.19
N SER A 21 30.32 -41.68 -1.33
CA SER A 21 28.90 -41.66 -1.43
C SER A 21 28.24 -40.94 -0.24
N GLY A 22 27.19 -40.19 -0.49
CA GLY A 22 26.31 -39.67 0.53
C GLY A 22 25.02 -39.19 -0.12
N ASN A 23 23.98 -40.01 -0.08
CA ASN A 23 22.64 -39.67 -0.43
C ASN A 23 22.19 -38.44 0.34
N THR A 24 21.83 -37.37 -0.35
CA THR A 24 21.10 -36.27 0.26
C THR A 24 19.73 -36.17 -0.40
N PRO A 25 18.64 -36.24 0.36
CA PRO A 25 17.29 -36.05 -0.18
C PRO A 25 17.13 -34.62 -0.67
N ALA A 26 16.46 -34.49 -1.80
CA ALA A 26 16.03 -33.19 -2.32
C ALA A 26 15.21 -32.45 -1.25
N GLU A 27 15.80 -31.43 -0.69
CA GLU A 27 15.14 -30.51 0.23
C GLU A 27 14.27 -29.58 -0.61
N ASN A 28 12.96 -29.89 -0.60
CA ASN A 28 11.93 -29.00 -1.08
C ASN A 28 12.03 -27.68 -0.29
N ALA A 29 12.69 -26.69 -0.85
CA ALA A 29 12.64 -25.33 -0.36
C ALA A 29 11.21 -24.81 -0.57
N LYS A 30 10.32 -25.10 0.38
CA LYS A 30 9.13 -24.32 0.65
C LYS A 30 9.61 -22.88 0.84
N LYS A 31 9.33 -22.02 -0.14
CA LYS A 31 9.33 -20.58 0.08
C LYS A 31 8.25 -20.31 1.14
N GLU A 32 8.62 -20.33 2.38
CA GLU A 32 7.83 -19.74 3.45
C GLU A 32 7.74 -18.25 3.17
N ASN A 33 6.55 -17.80 2.78
CA ASN A 33 6.20 -16.40 2.87
C ASN A 33 6.32 -16.03 4.36
N SER A 34 7.48 -15.50 4.75
CA SER A 34 7.69 -15.07 6.12
C SER A 34 6.83 -13.83 6.36
N PHE A 35 5.63 -14.06 6.89
CA PHE A 35 4.83 -13.00 7.51
C PHE A 35 5.60 -12.52 8.74
N LYS A 36 6.32 -11.41 8.61
CA LYS A 36 6.94 -10.77 9.76
C LYS A 36 5.86 -10.09 10.57
N PHE A 37 5.56 -10.61 11.74
CA PHE A 37 4.75 -9.94 12.74
C PHE A 37 5.55 -8.75 13.28
N PHE A 38 5.20 -7.54 12.85
CA PHE A 38 5.77 -6.32 13.41
C PHE A 38 4.88 -5.83 14.56
N ASN A 39 5.27 -6.16 15.75
CA ASN A 39 4.63 -5.70 16.98
C ASN A 39 5.49 -4.61 17.63
N THR A 40 5.68 -3.47 16.98
CA THR A 40 6.50 -2.37 17.54
C THR A 40 5.86 -0.98 17.48
N LYS A 41 4.74 -0.79 16.79
CA LYS A 41 4.04 0.49 16.85
C LYS A 41 3.10 0.49 18.07
N LYS A 42 3.30 1.46 18.95
CA LYS A 42 2.45 1.71 20.14
C LYS A 42 0.96 1.90 19.77
N HIS A 43 0.70 2.21 18.49
CA HIS A 43 -0.61 2.38 17.89
C HIS A 43 -0.61 1.79 16.48
N PRO A 44 -1.19 0.61 16.28
CA PRO A 44 -1.21 -0.03 14.96
C PRO A 44 -2.05 0.77 13.97
N GLU A 45 -1.55 0.87 12.75
CA GLU A 45 -2.21 1.50 11.61
C GLU A 45 -2.71 0.39 10.68
N TYR A 46 -4.02 0.33 10.42
CA TYR A 46 -4.60 -0.69 9.55
C TYR A 46 -5.97 -0.31 8.99
N PHE A 47 -6.37 -1.07 7.99
CA PHE A 47 -7.68 -1.08 7.36
C PHE A 47 -8.38 -2.42 7.59
N SER A 48 -9.68 -2.49 7.27
CA SER A 48 -10.36 -3.78 7.17
C SER A 48 -9.84 -4.58 5.98
N ASP A 49 -10.05 -5.89 6.00
CA ASP A 49 -9.72 -6.84 4.94
C ASP A 49 -10.29 -6.49 3.56
N CYS A 50 -11.47 -5.89 3.53
CA CYS A 50 -12.18 -5.49 2.31
C CYS A 50 -11.84 -4.07 1.83
N ALA A 51 -10.91 -3.35 2.46
CA ALA A 51 -10.51 -2.02 2.00
C ALA A 51 -9.96 -2.10 0.56
N SER A 52 -10.49 -1.25 -0.32
CA SER A 52 -10.19 -1.29 -1.75
C SER A 52 -8.90 -0.56 -2.06
N VAL A 53 -7.88 -1.27 -2.56
CA VAL A 53 -6.59 -0.72 -3.02
C VAL A 53 -6.64 -0.53 -4.53
N THR A 54 -6.17 0.61 -5.03
CA THR A 54 -6.09 0.89 -6.47
C THR A 54 -4.79 0.33 -7.03
N MET A 55 -4.90 -0.63 -7.95
CA MET A 55 -3.77 -1.29 -8.59
C MET A 55 -3.16 -0.42 -9.70
N ALA A 56 -1.97 -0.78 -10.17
CA ALA A 56 -1.24 -0.02 -11.20
C ALA A 56 -2.02 0.12 -12.52
N ASP A 57 -2.79 -0.89 -12.89
CA ASP A 57 -3.64 -0.90 -14.10
C ASP A 57 -4.95 -0.10 -13.95
N GLY A 58 -5.24 0.41 -12.74
CA GLY A 58 -6.46 1.14 -12.42
C GLY A 58 -7.59 0.27 -11.87
N SER A 59 -7.44 -1.05 -11.88
CA SER A 59 -8.37 -1.95 -11.20
C SER A 59 -8.32 -1.76 -9.68
N THR A 60 -9.28 -2.34 -8.98
CA THR A 60 -9.29 -2.35 -7.51
C THR A 60 -9.18 -3.77 -6.98
N LYS A 61 -8.50 -3.91 -5.84
CA LYS A 61 -8.29 -5.18 -5.16
C LYS A 61 -8.51 -5.01 -3.67
N ALA A 62 -9.14 -5.98 -3.00
CA ALA A 62 -9.21 -5.96 -1.55
C ALA A 62 -7.80 -6.01 -0.95
N ILE A 63 -7.54 -5.21 0.09
CA ILE A 63 -6.20 -5.12 0.70
C ILE A 63 -5.70 -6.49 1.19
N ALA A 64 -6.61 -7.36 1.60
CA ALA A 64 -6.31 -8.74 2.02
C ALA A 64 -5.72 -9.60 0.89
N ASP A 65 -6.03 -9.28 -0.36
CA ASP A 65 -5.58 -10.03 -1.54
C ASP A 65 -4.31 -9.44 -2.18
N VAL A 66 -3.87 -8.27 -1.72
CA VAL A 66 -2.65 -7.62 -2.21
C VAL A 66 -1.42 -8.36 -1.70
N LYS A 67 -0.44 -8.56 -2.59
CA LYS A 67 0.79 -9.31 -2.31
C LYS A 67 2.03 -8.41 -2.39
N ILE A 68 3.06 -8.80 -1.67
CA ILE A 68 4.39 -8.18 -1.78
C ILE A 68 4.88 -8.30 -3.23
N GLY A 69 5.45 -7.22 -3.76
CA GLY A 69 5.93 -7.12 -5.12
C GLY A 69 4.89 -6.65 -6.14
N GLU A 70 3.60 -6.61 -5.77
CA GLU A 70 2.57 -6.03 -6.65
C GLU A 70 2.70 -4.51 -6.74
N ASN A 71 2.27 -3.99 -7.89
CA ASN A 71 2.29 -2.56 -8.17
C ASN A 71 0.92 -1.95 -7.91
N VAL A 72 0.90 -0.89 -7.11
CA VAL A 72 -0.30 -0.14 -6.73
C VAL A 72 -0.16 1.33 -7.15
N LYS A 73 -1.26 2.05 -7.23
CA LYS A 73 -1.23 3.49 -7.51
C LYS A 73 -1.05 4.31 -6.24
N THR A 74 -0.38 5.42 -6.41
CA THR A 74 -0.36 6.54 -5.46
C THR A 74 -0.36 7.86 -6.23
N CYS A 75 -0.31 8.99 -5.51
CA CYS A 75 -0.21 10.31 -6.10
C CYS A 75 1.00 11.06 -5.54
N ARG A 76 1.81 11.63 -6.43
CA ARG A 76 2.91 12.54 -6.10
C ARG A 76 2.74 13.83 -6.88
N ASN A 77 2.72 14.98 -6.18
CA ASN A 77 2.56 16.31 -6.79
C ASN A 77 1.35 16.42 -7.73
N GLY A 78 0.21 15.84 -7.30
CA GLY A 78 -1.03 15.86 -8.08
C GLY A 78 -1.06 14.93 -9.30
N LYS A 79 -0.02 14.13 -9.51
CA LYS A 79 0.06 13.16 -10.61
C LYS A 79 -0.01 11.73 -10.07
N SER A 80 -0.71 10.87 -10.80
CA SER A 80 -0.70 9.44 -10.52
C SER A 80 0.66 8.85 -10.82
N VAL A 81 1.19 8.07 -9.88
CA VAL A 81 2.42 7.30 -10.02
C VAL A 81 2.19 5.86 -9.53
N VAL A 82 3.02 4.96 -10.00
CA VAL A 82 3.02 3.55 -9.57
C VAL A 82 4.08 3.36 -8.50
N THR A 83 3.76 2.57 -7.49
CA THR A 83 4.66 2.20 -6.39
C THR A 83 4.55 0.70 -6.12
N GLN A 84 5.64 0.08 -5.70
CA GLN A 84 5.65 -1.34 -5.40
C GLN A 84 5.36 -1.58 -3.91
N VAL A 85 4.56 -2.62 -3.62
CA VAL A 85 4.30 -3.10 -2.26
C VAL A 85 5.53 -3.85 -1.74
N LYS A 86 6.14 -3.32 -0.68
CA LYS A 86 7.31 -3.91 0.00
C LYS A 86 6.92 -4.86 1.10
N GLN A 87 5.81 -4.57 1.77
CA GLN A 87 5.36 -5.34 2.91
C GLN A 87 3.83 -5.32 3.03
N VAL A 88 3.28 -6.43 3.49
CA VAL A 88 1.88 -6.57 3.90
C VAL A 88 1.88 -6.96 5.38
N ALA A 89 1.35 -6.10 6.23
CA ALA A 89 1.13 -6.41 7.64
C ALA A 89 -0.29 -6.95 7.84
N VAL A 90 -0.40 -8.02 8.61
CA VAL A 90 -1.67 -8.67 8.94
C VAL A 90 -1.85 -8.66 10.46
N TYR A 91 -3.03 -8.30 10.93
CA TYR A 91 -3.41 -8.24 12.33
C TYR A 91 -4.64 -9.11 12.55
N ASP A 92 -4.50 -10.13 13.37
CA ASP A 92 -5.61 -10.99 13.79
C ASP A 92 -6.25 -10.42 15.05
N SER A 93 -7.58 -10.31 15.06
CA SER A 93 -8.38 -9.80 16.19
C SER A 93 -7.83 -8.49 16.79
N PRO A 94 -7.61 -7.45 15.99
CA PRO A 94 -7.00 -6.22 16.46
C PRO A 94 -7.88 -5.51 17.49
N SER A 95 -7.26 -4.89 18.50
CA SER A 95 -7.97 -4.26 19.62
C SER A 95 -8.65 -2.94 19.28
N SER A 96 -8.10 -2.18 18.31
CA SER A 96 -8.63 -0.86 17.95
C SER A 96 -9.81 -0.96 17.00
N SER A 97 -10.84 -0.16 17.22
CA SER A 97 -11.93 0.04 16.28
C SER A 97 -11.49 0.97 15.13
N LEU A 98 -12.16 0.87 13.99
CA LEU A 98 -11.97 1.80 12.86
C LEU A 98 -12.71 3.12 13.16
N THR A 99 -12.15 4.20 12.64
CA THR A 99 -12.80 5.51 12.52
C THR A 99 -13.33 5.64 11.10
N ALA A 100 -14.60 5.98 10.95
CA ALA A 100 -15.22 6.27 9.67
C ALA A 100 -15.27 7.79 9.45
N VAL A 101 -14.85 8.22 8.27
CA VAL A 101 -14.90 9.62 7.83
C VAL A 101 -15.72 9.70 6.56
N TYR A 102 -16.81 10.44 6.61
CA TYR A 102 -17.67 10.71 5.46
C TYR A 102 -17.23 12.03 4.84
N LEU A 103 -16.92 11.97 3.56
CA LEU A 103 -16.38 13.07 2.78
C LEU A 103 -17.43 13.56 1.78
N ARG A 104 -17.41 14.86 1.49
CA ARG A 104 -18.22 15.50 0.44
C ARG A 104 -17.32 16.34 -0.47
N PRO A 105 -17.71 16.64 -1.70
CA PRO A 105 -16.93 17.53 -2.56
C PRO A 105 -16.56 18.83 -1.85
N ALA A 106 -15.29 19.25 -1.95
CA ALA A 106 -14.85 20.49 -1.30
C ALA A 106 -15.46 21.73 -1.94
N TYR A 107 -15.74 21.65 -3.24
CA TYR A 107 -16.38 22.69 -4.04
C TYR A 107 -17.68 22.15 -4.63
N GLU A 108 -18.78 22.54 -4.03
CA GLU A 108 -20.09 22.34 -4.64
C GLU A 108 -20.30 23.44 -5.67
N SER A 109 -20.47 23.06 -6.94
CA SER A 109 -20.92 24.01 -7.96
C SER A 109 -22.31 24.51 -7.57
N VAL A 110 -22.46 25.82 -7.39
CA VAL A 110 -23.75 26.46 -7.07
C VAL A 110 -24.80 26.21 -8.15
N ALA A 111 -24.36 25.83 -9.34
CA ALA A 111 -25.21 25.61 -10.50
C ALA A 111 -26.00 24.28 -10.46
N ASP A 112 -25.64 23.32 -9.64
CA ASP A 112 -26.25 21.98 -9.68
C ASP A 112 -26.68 21.46 -8.32
N LYS A 113 -27.47 22.25 -7.59
CA LYS A 113 -28.07 21.84 -6.30
C LYS A 113 -29.05 20.66 -6.43
N SER A 114 -29.41 20.29 -7.65
CA SER A 114 -30.32 19.16 -7.91
C SER A 114 -29.62 17.81 -7.91
N LYS A 115 -28.30 17.77 -8.04
CA LYS A 115 -27.52 16.53 -8.11
C LYS A 115 -26.80 16.27 -6.78
N LEU A 116 -27.39 15.42 -5.96
CA LEU A 116 -26.75 14.94 -4.73
C LEU A 116 -25.54 14.08 -5.09
N THR A 117 -24.35 14.57 -4.79
CA THR A 117 -23.13 13.75 -4.89
C THR A 117 -23.05 12.84 -3.67
N PRO A 118 -22.98 11.51 -3.87
CA PRO A 118 -22.83 10.58 -2.74
C PRO A 118 -21.58 10.90 -1.91
N ALA A 119 -21.68 10.76 -0.60
CA ALA A 119 -20.54 10.89 0.27
C ALA A 119 -19.55 9.74 0.02
N LEU A 120 -18.25 10.05 0.00
CA LEU A 120 -17.21 9.02 0.05
C LEU A 120 -16.97 8.59 1.49
N LEU A 121 -16.75 7.31 1.71
CA LEU A 121 -16.42 6.73 3.01
C LEU A 121 -14.95 6.32 3.04
N LEU A 122 -14.24 6.81 4.04
CA LEU A 122 -12.90 6.35 4.39
C LEU A 122 -12.92 5.76 5.79
N GLU A 123 -12.48 4.51 5.92
CA GLU A 123 -12.36 3.82 7.21
C GLU A 123 -10.92 3.36 7.44
N ALA A 124 -10.34 3.77 8.56
CA ALA A 124 -9.04 3.32 9.03
C ALA A 124 -8.94 3.43 10.56
N THR A 125 -7.87 2.90 11.13
CA THR A 125 -7.62 3.10 12.57
C THR A 125 -7.43 4.58 12.91
N PRO A 126 -7.71 4.99 14.17
CA PRO A 126 -7.58 6.39 14.61
C PRO A 126 -6.19 6.99 14.38
N HIS A 127 -5.16 6.17 14.38
CA HIS A 127 -3.76 6.59 14.23
C HIS A 127 -3.22 6.55 12.80
N HIS A 128 -4.01 6.01 11.86
CA HIS A 128 -3.60 5.94 10.46
C HIS A 128 -3.43 7.34 9.87
N LEU A 129 -2.33 7.53 9.12
CA LEU A 129 -2.00 8.81 8.49
C LEU A 129 -2.74 8.97 7.15
N VAL A 130 -3.28 10.15 6.93
CA VAL A 130 -3.89 10.56 5.66
C VAL A 130 -3.27 11.85 5.17
N GLN A 131 -3.22 12.04 3.86
CA GLN A 131 -2.76 13.28 3.25
C GLN A 131 -3.90 14.30 3.23
N THR A 132 -3.64 15.49 3.79
CA THR A 132 -4.59 16.62 3.77
C THR A 132 -3.96 17.87 3.13
N ASN A 133 -4.77 18.89 2.90
CA ASN A 133 -4.29 20.21 2.44
C ASN A 133 -3.37 20.93 3.45
N LYS A 134 -3.32 20.42 4.69
CA LYS A 134 -2.46 20.96 5.77
C LYS A 134 -1.31 20.01 6.13
N GLY A 135 -0.98 19.08 5.24
CA GLY A 135 0.02 18.04 5.47
C GLY A 135 -0.61 16.72 5.98
N ARG A 136 0.23 15.84 6.51
CA ARG A 136 -0.21 14.54 7.04
C ARG A 136 -0.89 14.71 8.39
N LYS A 137 -2.05 14.09 8.55
CA LYS A 137 -2.81 14.02 9.82
C LYS A 137 -3.21 12.60 10.12
N ARG A 138 -3.36 12.29 11.40
CA ARG A 138 -4.01 11.04 11.82
C ARG A 138 -5.52 11.14 11.65
N MET A 139 -6.17 9.99 11.39
CA MET A 139 -7.64 9.95 11.26
C MET A 139 -8.37 10.63 12.43
N LYS A 140 -7.88 10.41 13.66
CA LYS A 140 -8.46 11.05 14.87
C LYS A 140 -8.24 12.56 14.98
N GLU A 141 -7.31 13.12 14.20
CA GLU A 141 -6.97 14.55 14.20
C GLU A 141 -7.72 15.32 13.09
N LEU A 142 -8.47 14.58 12.26
CA LEU A 142 -9.26 15.19 11.21
C LEU A 142 -10.38 16.07 11.79
N SER A 143 -10.69 17.13 11.09
CA SER A 143 -11.77 18.08 11.42
C SER A 143 -12.57 18.43 10.17
N LYS A 144 -13.78 19.00 10.35
CA LYS A 144 -14.69 19.40 9.26
C LYS A 144 -14.07 20.37 8.24
N ASN A 145 -12.94 21.00 8.57
CA ASN A 145 -12.25 21.95 7.68
C ASN A 145 -11.06 21.34 6.94
N ASP A 146 -10.77 20.07 7.16
CA ASP A 146 -9.71 19.39 6.44
C ASP A 146 -10.22 18.93 5.09
N ILE A 147 -9.32 19.02 4.10
CA ILE A 147 -9.56 18.60 2.72
C ILE A 147 -8.62 17.44 2.43
N LEU A 148 -9.18 16.35 1.93
CA LEU A 148 -8.48 15.17 1.49
C LEU A 148 -8.44 15.14 -0.04
N TYR A 149 -7.56 14.31 -0.59
CA TYR A 149 -7.35 14.19 -2.02
C TYR A 149 -7.82 12.82 -2.49
N HIS A 150 -8.73 12.83 -3.46
CA HIS A 150 -9.29 11.63 -4.08
C HIS A 150 -8.82 11.56 -5.54
N PHE A 151 -8.30 10.43 -5.93
CA PHE A 151 -7.92 10.15 -7.31
C PHE A 151 -9.15 9.65 -8.08
N GLU A 152 -9.46 10.31 -9.21
CA GLU A 152 -10.53 9.91 -10.11
C GLU A 152 -9.98 8.98 -11.19
N PRO A 153 -10.23 7.65 -11.12
CA PRO A 153 -9.63 6.68 -12.04
C PRO A 153 -9.98 6.92 -13.49
N GLU A 154 -11.21 7.41 -13.76
CA GLU A 154 -11.73 7.63 -15.10
C GLU A 154 -11.04 8.80 -15.82
N THR A 155 -10.68 9.84 -15.09
CA THR A 155 -10.11 11.07 -15.65
C THR A 155 -8.62 11.21 -15.38
N GLY A 156 -8.08 10.46 -14.41
CA GLY A 156 -6.71 10.57 -13.90
C GLY A 156 -6.47 11.87 -13.10
N VAL A 157 -7.51 12.61 -12.77
CA VAL A 157 -7.43 13.87 -12.01
C VAL A 157 -7.55 13.61 -10.52
N VAL A 158 -6.91 14.46 -9.72
CA VAL A 158 -7.08 14.45 -8.27
C VAL A 158 -8.11 15.51 -7.88
N SER A 159 -9.24 15.07 -7.34
CA SER A 159 -10.29 15.91 -6.80
C SER A 159 -10.10 16.16 -5.29
N THR A 160 -10.74 17.19 -4.78
CA THR A 160 -10.66 17.60 -3.38
C THR A 160 -11.98 17.34 -2.67
N TRP A 161 -11.88 16.71 -1.49
CA TRP A 161 -13.02 16.31 -0.70
C TRP A 161 -12.90 16.82 0.73
N LYS A 162 -13.94 17.45 1.22
CA LYS A 162 -14.01 18.03 2.56
C LYS A 162 -14.53 17.02 3.55
N VAL A 163 -13.93 16.98 4.73
CA VAL A 163 -14.44 16.18 5.85
C VAL A 163 -15.83 16.71 6.27
N GLY A 164 -16.82 15.81 6.22
CA GLY A 164 -18.19 16.07 6.63
C GLY A 164 -18.47 15.54 8.04
N VAL A 165 -18.64 14.23 8.18
CA VAL A 165 -18.92 13.55 9.44
C VAL A 165 -17.75 12.65 9.80
N ILE A 166 -17.41 12.64 11.09
CA ILE A 166 -16.40 11.73 11.66
C ILE A 166 -17.11 10.89 12.72
N GLN A 167 -17.03 9.57 12.57
CA GLN A 167 -17.56 8.61 13.51
C GLN A 167 -16.40 7.82 14.11
N ALA A 168 -16.02 8.14 15.33
CA ALA A 168 -15.06 7.37 16.09
C ALA A 168 -15.65 6.02 16.49
N ASN A 169 -14.81 4.99 16.56
CA ASN A 169 -15.23 3.63 16.94
C ASN A 169 -16.40 3.09 16.08
N ALA A 170 -16.39 3.38 14.79
CA ALA A 170 -17.47 3.05 13.86
C ALA A 170 -17.73 1.53 13.79
N ARG A 171 -16.68 0.74 13.75
CA ARG A 171 -16.78 -0.74 13.81
C ARG A 171 -15.47 -1.41 14.22
N LYS A 172 -15.58 -2.64 14.72
CA LYS A 172 -14.45 -3.56 14.92
C LYS A 172 -14.31 -4.47 13.70
N VAL A 173 -13.11 -4.96 13.50
CA VAL A 173 -12.78 -5.95 12.47
C VAL A 173 -12.10 -7.15 13.09
N SER A 174 -12.35 -8.34 12.56
CA SER A 174 -11.72 -9.59 13.01
C SER A 174 -10.33 -9.76 12.42
N LYS A 175 -10.10 -9.19 11.24
CA LYS A 175 -8.82 -9.20 10.55
C LYS A 175 -8.55 -7.85 9.92
N ALA A 176 -7.31 -7.41 9.98
CA ALA A 176 -6.94 -6.08 9.50
C ALA A 176 -5.59 -6.13 8.78
N TYR A 177 -5.35 -5.17 7.89
CA TYR A 177 -4.21 -5.13 6.98
C TYR A 177 -3.62 -3.73 6.86
N ASN A 178 -2.31 -3.66 6.63
CA ASN A 178 -1.64 -2.45 6.17
C ASN A 178 -0.60 -2.80 5.12
N LEU A 179 -0.36 -1.90 4.19
CA LEU A 179 0.69 -2.04 3.18
C LEU A 179 1.82 -1.08 3.48
N GLU A 180 3.04 -1.49 3.18
CA GLU A 180 4.19 -0.61 3.08
C GLU A 180 4.66 -0.58 1.62
N THR A 181 4.84 0.62 1.08
CA THR A 181 5.20 0.83 -0.32
C THR A 181 6.51 1.60 -0.45
N GLU A 182 7.14 1.58 -1.63
CA GLU A 182 8.38 2.33 -1.89
C GLU A 182 8.21 3.83 -1.72
N GLU A 183 7.07 4.36 -2.15
CA GLU A 183 6.76 5.79 -2.08
C GLU A 183 6.25 6.25 -0.71
N GLY A 184 6.01 5.32 0.24
CA GLY A 184 5.44 5.64 1.54
C GLY A 184 3.99 6.14 1.49
N THR A 185 3.31 5.96 0.35
CA THR A 185 1.90 6.31 0.14
C THR A 185 1.26 5.34 -0.85
N TYR A 186 -0.06 5.14 -0.77
CA TYR A 186 -0.85 4.36 -1.72
C TYR A 186 -2.33 4.79 -1.65
N LEU A 187 -3.15 4.30 -2.59
CA LEU A 187 -4.56 4.66 -2.65
C LEU A 187 -5.44 3.58 -2.02
N VAL A 188 -6.28 3.98 -1.05
CA VAL A 188 -7.35 3.15 -0.49
C VAL A 188 -8.69 3.86 -0.71
N GLY A 189 -9.64 3.20 -1.39
CA GLY A 189 -10.86 3.85 -1.84
C GLY A 189 -10.55 5.11 -2.66
N ASN A 190 -9.48 5.07 -3.45
CA ASN A 190 -8.93 6.20 -4.21
C ASN A 190 -8.44 7.40 -3.36
N MET A 191 -8.44 7.30 -2.03
CA MET A 191 -7.88 8.34 -1.14
C MET A 191 -6.39 8.12 -0.93
N ILE A 192 -5.60 9.20 -0.86
CA ILE A 192 -4.16 9.12 -0.64
C ILE A 192 -3.89 8.85 0.83
N MET A 193 -3.43 7.63 1.11
CA MET A 193 -3.01 7.21 2.45
C MET A 193 -1.50 7.36 2.61
N ALA A 194 -1.05 7.75 3.81
CA ALA A 194 0.36 7.91 4.14
C ALA A 194 0.81 6.82 5.15
N GLN A 195 2.11 6.56 5.16
CA GLN A 195 2.78 5.62 6.06
C GLN A 195 3.69 6.35 7.04
#